data_9b1b7033c110dedc3f2e351a77c99939
#
_entry.id   9b1b7033c110dedc3f2e351a77c99939
#
_cell.length_a   1.000
_cell.length_b   1.000
_cell.length_c   1.000
_cell.angle_alpha   90.00
_cell.angle_beta   90.00
_cell.angle_gamma   90.00
#
_symmetry.space_group_name_H-M   'P 1'
#
loop_
_entity.id
_entity.type
_entity.pdbx_description
1 polymer ?
#
loop_
_entity_poly.entity_id
_entity_poly.type
_entity_poly.pdbx_seq_one_letter_code
_entity_poly.pdbx_strand_id
1 'polypeptide(L)'
;MPLTDLMAAVSTQVLAVADRDSTLIAASRLLACREAGADSLFLSLRDRENVGSTAIGHGIAIPHGRSDTLQAPRGALLRLQQPVDFGGDEPVDLVFAMAVPAHYTHQHLMLLSELAEIFSDADIRQALRVAPDAQALKHIITHPQQARSG
;
A
#
# COMPACT_ATOMS: atom_id res chain seq x y z
N MET A 1 9.60 -16.13 0.35
CA MET A 1 8.58 -15.55 -0.54
C MET A 1 8.48 -14.04 -0.30
N PRO A 2 8.60 -13.21 -1.35
CA PRO A 2 8.56 -11.76 -1.17
C PRO A 2 7.29 -11.25 -0.51
N LEU A 3 6.12 -11.83 -0.85
CA LEU A 3 4.85 -11.40 -0.26
C LEU A 3 4.81 -11.68 1.24
N THR A 4 5.31 -12.82 1.67
CA THR A 4 5.37 -13.16 3.11
C THR A 4 6.24 -12.15 3.86
N ASP A 5 7.39 -11.79 3.29
CA ASP A 5 8.29 -10.80 3.88
C ASP A 5 7.62 -9.43 3.98
N LEU A 6 6.92 -9.04 2.91
CA LEU A 6 6.19 -7.77 2.88
C LEU A 6 5.13 -7.72 3.98
N MET A 7 4.31 -8.78 4.08
CA MET A 7 3.20 -8.83 5.04
C MET A 7 3.70 -8.93 6.49
N ALA A 8 4.85 -9.52 6.71
CA ALA A 8 5.45 -9.62 8.05
C ALA A 8 5.76 -8.23 8.64
N ALA A 9 5.99 -7.24 7.78
CA ALA A 9 6.35 -5.88 8.20
C ALA A 9 5.27 -4.86 7.86
N VAL A 10 4.02 -5.30 7.58
CA VAL A 10 2.97 -4.38 7.18
C VAL A 10 2.46 -3.56 8.38
N SER A 11 2.29 -2.25 8.15
CA SER A 11 1.65 -1.33 9.08
C SER A 11 0.31 -0.89 8.51
N THR A 12 -0.65 -0.59 9.37
CA THR A 12 -1.99 -0.20 8.93
C THR A 12 -2.47 1.04 9.67
N GLN A 13 -3.29 1.84 9.01
CA GLN A 13 -3.86 3.05 9.61
C GLN A 13 -5.17 3.42 8.93
N VAL A 14 -6.11 3.96 9.72
CA VAL A 14 -7.32 4.63 9.23
C VAL A 14 -7.11 6.12 9.47
N LEU A 15 -7.26 6.95 8.44
CA LEU A 15 -6.97 8.38 8.57
C LEU A 15 -7.76 9.22 7.58
N ALA A 16 -7.83 10.53 7.85
CA ALA A 16 -8.37 11.52 6.92
C ALA A 16 -7.22 12.33 6.35
N VAL A 17 -7.16 12.45 5.03
CA VAL A 17 -6.17 13.25 4.33
C VAL A 17 -6.86 14.02 3.22
N ALA A 18 -6.26 15.14 2.81
CA ALA A 18 -6.88 16.03 1.83
C ALA A 18 -6.55 15.66 0.39
N ASP A 19 -5.37 15.09 0.14
CA ASP A 19 -4.87 14.90 -1.23
C ASP A 19 -3.90 13.73 -1.32
N ARG A 20 -3.42 13.50 -2.54
CA ARG A 20 -2.47 12.44 -2.87
C ARG A 20 -1.17 12.57 -2.06
N ASP A 21 -0.57 13.77 -2.08
CA ASP A 21 0.74 13.95 -1.44
C ASP A 21 0.65 13.78 0.07
N SER A 22 -0.42 14.26 0.71
CA SER A 22 -0.65 14.02 2.14
C SER A 22 -0.76 12.53 2.44
N THR A 23 -1.40 11.77 1.54
CA THR A 23 -1.51 10.32 1.67
C THR A 23 -0.13 9.67 1.56
N LEU A 24 0.69 10.09 0.61
CA LEU A 24 2.04 9.56 0.43
C LEU A 24 2.94 9.90 1.62
N ILE A 25 2.78 11.07 2.22
CA ILE A 25 3.51 11.44 3.43
C ILE A 25 3.13 10.51 4.59
N ALA A 26 1.84 10.26 4.80
CA ALA A 26 1.39 9.36 5.84
C ALA A 26 1.91 7.94 5.61
N ALA A 27 1.86 7.46 4.37
CA ALA A 27 2.38 6.15 4.00
C ALA A 27 3.88 6.04 4.28
N SER A 28 4.66 7.07 3.91
CA SER A 28 6.11 7.03 4.10
C SER A 28 6.49 6.98 5.57
N ARG A 29 5.71 7.62 6.45
CA ARG A 29 5.94 7.54 7.89
C ARG A 29 5.71 6.13 8.42
N LEU A 30 4.71 5.44 7.91
CA LEU A 30 4.46 4.03 8.29
C LEU A 30 5.51 3.09 7.73
N LEU A 31 6.04 3.39 6.55
CA LEU A 31 7.09 2.57 5.92
C LEU A 31 8.46 2.79 6.55
N ALA A 32 8.70 3.94 7.17
CA ALA A 32 10.01 4.32 7.69
C ALA A 32 10.54 3.31 8.71
N CYS A 33 11.83 3.10 8.70
CA CYS A 33 12.51 2.19 9.61
C CYS A 33 13.95 2.66 9.78
N ARG A 34 14.74 1.88 10.54
CA ARG A 34 16.14 2.23 10.80
C ARG A 34 16.93 2.39 9.50
N GLU A 35 16.65 1.55 8.49
CA GLU A 35 17.39 1.51 7.23
C GLU A 35 16.96 2.59 6.24
N ALA A 36 15.74 3.13 6.38
CA ALA A 36 15.20 4.10 5.41
C ALA A 36 14.27 5.10 6.11
N GLY A 37 14.59 6.38 5.96
CA GLY A 37 13.81 7.46 6.58
C GLY A 37 12.57 7.82 5.77
N ALA A 38 11.59 8.44 6.43
CA ALA A 38 10.32 8.82 5.81
C ALA A 38 10.52 9.78 4.64
N ASP A 39 11.44 10.75 4.77
CA ASP A 39 11.66 11.76 3.72
C ASP A 39 12.12 11.13 2.41
N SER A 40 13.10 10.22 2.46
CA SER A 40 13.60 9.57 1.25
C SER A 40 12.55 8.63 0.66
N LEU A 41 11.79 7.94 1.50
CA LEU A 41 10.71 7.06 1.04
C LEU A 41 9.59 7.87 0.38
N PHE A 42 9.23 9.01 0.96
CA PHE A 42 8.23 9.89 0.35
C PHE A 42 8.66 10.34 -1.04
N LEU A 43 9.91 10.78 -1.21
CA LEU A 43 10.41 11.22 -2.50
C LEU A 43 10.33 10.10 -3.54
N SER A 44 10.67 8.88 -3.17
CA SER A 44 10.61 7.73 -4.07
C SER A 44 9.15 7.43 -4.47
N LEU A 45 8.23 7.44 -3.51
CA LEU A 45 6.80 7.22 -3.78
C LEU A 45 6.25 8.31 -4.70
N ARG A 46 6.54 9.57 -4.40
CA ARG A 46 6.05 10.72 -5.16
C ARG A 46 6.59 10.69 -6.59
N ASP A 47 7.88 10.45 -6.76
CA ASP A 47 8.50 10.43 -8.08
C ASP A 47 7.87 9.36 -8.97
N ARG A 48 7.59 8.19 -8.41
CA ARG A 48 6.88 7.14 -9.15
C ARG A 48 5.45 7.56 -9.49
N GLU A 49 4.75 8.15 -8.56
CA GLU A 49 3.35 8.58 -8.77
C GLU A 49 3.28 9.69 -9.83
N ASN A 50 4.29 10.55 -9.89
CA ASN A 50 4.37 11.61 -10.89
C ASN A 50 4.57 11.09 -12.32
N VAL A 51 5.11 9.89 -12.48
CA VAL A 51 5.25 9.24 -13.79
C VAL A 51 3.89 8.78 -14.31
N GLY A 52 3.01 8.34 -13.42
CA GLY A 52 1.67 7.89 -13.75
C GLY A 52 0.99 7.33 -12.52
N SER A 53 -0.33 7.42 -12.49
CA SER A 53 -1.12 6.95 -11.34
C SER A 53 -0.91 5.47 -11.07
N THR A 54 -0.79 5.10 -9.80
CA THR A 54 -0.75 3.70 -9.37
C THR A 54 -2.14 3.17 -9.01
N ALA A 55 -3.20 3.93 -9.30
CA ALA A 55 -4.57 3.47 -9.11
C ALA A 55 -4.88 2.30 -10.04
N ILE A 56 -5.50 1.26 -9.49
CA ILE A 56 -5.83 0.03 -10.25
C ILE A 56 -7.33 -0.16 -10.43
N GLY A 57 -8.13 0.86 -10.10
CA GLY A 57 -9.59 0.77 -10.14
C GLY A 57 -10.17 0.35 -8.79
N HIS A 58 -11.48 0.37 -8.69
CA HIS A 58 -12.23 -0.01 -7.50
C HIS A 58 -11.86 0.81 -6.24
N GLY A 59 -11.31 2.01 -6.42
CA GLY A 59 -10.90 2.85 -5.30
C GLY A 59 -9.59 2.44 -4.65
N ILE A 60 -8.75 1.67 -5.36
CA ILE A 60 -7.48 1.13 -4.84
C ILE A 60 -6.30 1.79 -5.55
N ALA A 61 -5.27 2.17 -4.79
CA ALA A 61 -3.97 2.57 -5.35
C ALA A 61 -2.86 1.78 -4.67
N ILE A 62 -1.78 1.50 -5.41
CA ILE A 62 -0.61 0.79 -4.91
C ILE A 62 0.64 1.64 -5.16
N PRO A 63 0.81 2.76 -4.42
CA PRO A 63 2.02 3.55 -4.53
C PRO A 63 3.23 2.71 -4.15
N HIS A 64 4.32 2.85 -4.91
CA HIS A 64 5.50 2.04 -4.63
C HIS A 64 6.77 2.81 -4.94
N GLY A 65 7.83 2.45 -4.21
CA GLY A 65 9.13 3.08 -4.35
C GLY A 65 10.23 2.09 -4.02
N ARG A 66 11.47 2.56 -4.14
CA ARG A 66 12.67 1.77 -3.89
C ARG A 66 13.58 2.49 -2.92
N SER A 67 14.42 1.71 -2.23
CA SER A 67 15.42 2.27 -1.33
C SER A 67 16.70 1.46 -1.44
N ASP A 68 17.84 2.16 -1.58
CA ASP A 68 19.17 1.55 -1.62
C ASP A 68 19.56 0.95 -0.27
N THR A 69 18.91 1.34 0.80
CA THR A 69 19.30 0.95 2.16
C THR A 69 18.39 -0.10 2.77
N LEU A 70 17.25 -0.38 2.15
CA LEU A 70 16.35 -1.42 2.65
C LEU A 70 16.92 -2.82 2.36
N GLN A 71 16.78 -3.71 3.34
CA GLN A 71 17.18 -5.12 3.21
C GLN A 71 15.98 -6.01 2.87
N ALA A 72 14.76 -5.60 3.22
CA ALA A 72 13.55 -6.35 2.99
C ALA A 72 12.43 -5.39 2.61
N PRO A 73 11.37 -5.86 1.92
CA PRO A 73 10.25 -4.98 1.53
C PRO A 73 9.46 -4.54 2.76
N ARG A 74 8.86 -3.35 2.66
CA ARG A 74 8.00 -2.79 3.69
C ARG A 74 6.68 -2.37 3.07
N GLY A 75 5.58 -2.59 3.78
CA GLY A 75 4.24 -2.27 3.31
C GLY A 75 3.44 -1.49 4.32
N ALA A 76 2.53 -0.67 3.81
CA ALA A 76 1.60 0.10 4.64
C ALA A 76 0.23 0.12 3.97
N LEU A 77 -0.80 -0.27 4.72
CA LEU A 77 -2.17 -0.23 4.24
C LEU A 77 -2.91 0.90 4.95
N LEU A 78 -3.44 1.83 4.16
CA LEU A 78 -4.19 2.96 4.67
C LEU A 78 -5.62 2.90 4.15
N ARG A 79 -6.58 3.05 5.07
CA ARG A 79 -7.96 3.31 4.67
C ARG A 79 -8.27 4.77 4.90
N LEU A 80 -8.67 5.46 3.84
CA LEU A 80 -8.95 6.89 3.89
C LEU A 80 -10.43 7.10 4.22
N GLN A 81 -10.70 7.99 5.17
CA GLN A 81 -12.08 8.30 5.57
C GLN A 81 -12.85 9.00 4.46
N GLN A 82 -12.14 9.77 3.60
CA GLN A 82 -12.69 10.41 2.43
C GLN A 82 -11.87 9.99 1.21
N PRO A 83 -12.50 9.64 0.08
CA PRO A 83 -11.74 9.29 -1.11
C PRO A 83 -10.91 10.46 -1.62
N VAL A 84 -9.75 10.15 -2.21
CA VAL A 84 -8.75 11.12 -2.67
C VAL A 84 -8.44 10.87 -4.13
N ASP A 85 -8.27 11.94 -4.90
CA ASP A 85 -7.88 11.86 -6.30
C ASP A 85 -6.40 11.43 -6.42
N PHE A 86 -6.17 10.29 -7.06
CA PHE A 86 -4.83 9.77 -7.36
C PHE A 86 -4.52 9.84 -8.86
N GLY A 87 -5.30 10.61 -9.62
CA GLY A 87 -5.07 10.77 -11.05
C GLY A 87 -5.65 9.68 -11.93
N GLY A 88 -6.35 8.71 -11.34
CA GLY A 88 -7.06 7.68 -12.08
C GLY A 88 -8.50 8.08 -12.38
N ASP A 89 -9.28 7.15 -12.92
CA ASP A 89 -10.68 7.39 -13.27
C ASP A 89 -11.59 7.54 -12.05
N GLU A 90 -11.21 6.94 -10.94
CA GLU A 90 -12.00 6.94 -9.71
C GLU A 90 -11.17 7.46 -8.54
N PRO A 91 -11.81 8.15 -7.57
CA PRO A 91 -11.09 8.48 -6.33
C PRO A 91 -10.74 7.22 -5.54
N VAL A 92 -9.74 7.35 -4.68
CA VAL A 92 -9.13 6.22 -3.97
C VAL A 92 -9.39 6.34 -2.47
N ASP A 93 -9.84 5.25 -1.85
CA ASP A 93 -10.04 5.18 -0.40
C ASP A 93 -9.22 4.07 0.28
N LEU A 94 -8.63 3.17 -0.51
CA LEU A 94 -7.73 2.14 0.01
C LEU A 94 -6.38 2.27 -0.68
N VAL A 95 -5.32 2.42 0.11
CA VAL A 95 -3.96 2.62 -0.40
C VAL A 95 -3.05 1.57 0.21
N PHE A 96 -2.39 0.77 -0.62
CA PHE A 96 -1.32 -0.11 -0.16
C PHE A 96 0.00 0.41 -0.70
N ALA A 97 0.75 1.10 0.14
CA ALA A 97 2.06 1.63 -0.22
C ALA A 97 3.14 0.59 0.05
N MET A 98 4.14 0.55 -0.82
CA MET A 98 5.20 -0.44 -0.74
C MET A 98 6.55 0.20 -1.04
N ALA A 99 7.57 -0.15 -0.26
CA ALA A 99 8.95 0.21 -0.56
C ALA A 99 9.77 -1.08 -0.60
N VAL A 100 10.58 -1.23 -1.63
CA VAL A 100 11.37 -2.45 -1.84
C VAL A 100 12.86 -2.12 -1.91
N PRO A 101 13.74 -3.09 -1.57
CA PRO A 101 15.18 -2.92 -1.80
C PRO A 101 15.46 -2.62 -3.28
N ALA A 102 16.47 -1.78 -3.53
CA ALA A 102 16.78 -1.35 -4.89
C ALA A 102 17.16 -2.53 -5.81
N HIS A 103 17.71 -3.61 -5.24
CA HIS A 103 18.10 -4.78 -6.03
C HIS A 103 16.92 -5.66 -6.44
N TYR A 104 15.70 -5.40 -5.92
CA TYR A 104 14.50 -6.12 -6.34
C TYR A 104 14.13 -5.69 -7.76
N THR A 105 14.09 -6.64 -8.70
CA THR A 105 13.60 -6.41 -10.06
C THR A 105 12.39 -7.30 -10.31
N HIS A 106 12.63 -8.60 -10.48
CA HIS A 106 11.56 -9.57 -10.66
C HIS A 106 10.65 -9.66 -9.43
N GLN A 107 11.25 -9.63 -8.23
CA GLN A 107 10.49 -9.68 -6.98
C GLN A 107 9.54 -8.47 -6.85
N HIS A 108 9.95 -7.28 -7.30
CA HIS A 108 9.11 -6.10 -7.29
C HIS A 108 7.85 -6.31 -8.15
N LEU A 109 8.04 -6.81 -9.37
CA LEU A 109 6.92 -7.09 -10.28
C LEU A 109 6.00 -8.17 -9.72
N MET A 110 6.57 -9.20 -9.10
CA MET A 110 5.76 -10.24 -8.45
C MET A 110 4.91 -9.68 -7.33
N LEU A 111 5.47 -8.81 -6.48
CA LEU A 111 4.72 -8.20 -5.38
C LEU A 111 3.56 -7.36 -5.90
N LEU A 112 3.79 -6.54 -6.93
CA LEU A 112 2.72 -5.73 -7.52
C LEU A 112 1.61 -6.62 -8.08
N SER A 113 1.97 -7.69 -8.76
CA SER A 113 1.01 -8.63 -9.33
C SER A 113 0.18 -9.33 -8.25
N GLU A 114 0.83 -9.80 -7.19
CA GLU A 114 0.14 -10.48 -6.08
C GLU A 114 -0.77 -9.54 -5.32
N LEU A 115 -0.35 -8.28 -5.09
CA LEU A 115 -1.19 -7.28 -4.45
C LEU A 115 -2.40 -6.95 -5.32
N ALA A 116 -2.20 -6.78 -6.62
CA ALA A 116 -3.31 -6.52 -7.55
C ALA A 116 -4.33 -7.68 -7.52
N GLU A 117 -3.85 -8.92 -7.43
CA GLU A 117 -4.73 -10.08 -7.32
C GLU A 117 -5.54 -10.06 -6.02
N ILE A 118 -4.92 -9.75 -4.90
CA ILE A 118 -5.62 -9.63 -3.62
C ILE A 118 -6.73 -8.58 -3.73
N PHE A 119 -6.40 -7.39 -4.24
CA PHE A 119 -7.36 -6.28 -4.32
C PHE A 119 -8.38 -6.44 -5.45
N SER A 120 -8.22 -7.41 -6.34
CA SER A 120 -9.23 -7.72 -7.35
C SER A 120 -10.44 -8.45 -6.74
N ASP A 121 -10.30 -8.99 -5.54
CA ASP A 121 -11.36 -9.74 -4.86
C ASP A 121 -12.32 -8.76 -4.16
N ALA A 122 -13.59 -8.79 -4.56
CA ALA A 122 -14.61 -7.89 -4.01
C ALA A 122 -14.84 -8.11 -2.52
N ASP A 123 -14.74 -9.34 -2.05
CA ASP A 123 -14.97 -9.66 -0.64
C ASP A 123 -13.86 -9.10 0.24
N ILE A 124 -12.61 -9.13 -0.24
CA ILE A 124 -11.48 -8.54 0.47
C ILE A 124 -11.66 -7.01 0.54
N ARG A 125 -11.99 -6.37 -0.58
CA ARG A 125 -12.22 -4.92 -0.60
C ARG A 125 -13.32 -4.53 0.40
N GLN A 126 -14.43 -5.27 0.40
CA GLN A 126 -15.54 -4.97 1.31
C GLN A 126 -15.13 -5.17 2.77
N ALA A 127 -14.43 -6.25 3.08
CA ALA A 127 -13.95 -6.50 4.44
C ALA A 127 -13.06 -5.37 4.93
N LEU A 128 -12.16 -4.87 4.08
CA LEU A 128 -11.27 -3.75 4.43
C LEU A 128 -12.07 -2.46 4.65
N ARG A 129 -13.11 -2.22 3.85
CA ARG A 129 -13.90 -0.99 3.94
C ARG A 129 -14.79 -0.94 5.17
N VAL A 130 -15.22 -2.09 5.70
CA VAL A 130 -16.06 -2.14 6.89
C VAL A 130 -15.29 -2.48 8.17
N ALA A 131 -13.98 -2.69 8.08
CA ALA A 131 -13.15 -3.00 9.24
C ALA A 131 -13.23 -1.87 10.27
N PRO A 132 -13.40 -2.17 11.57
CA PRO A 132 -13.64 -1.13 12.57
C PRO A 132 -12.40 -0.27 12.88
N ASP A 133 -11.19 -0.83 12.70
CA ASP A 133 -9.97 -0.14 13.10
C ASP A 133 -8.75 -0.66 12.33
N ALA A 134 -7.59 -0.06 12.61
CA ALA A 134 -6.33 -0.43 11.95
C ALA A 134 -5.91 -1.88 12.26
N GLN A 135 -6.20 -2.37 13.44
CA GLN A 135 -5.86 -3.75 13.81
C GLN A 135 -6.66 -4.75 12.97
N ALA A 136 -7.94 -4.47 12.73
CA ALA A 136 -8.78 -5.29 11.87
C ALA A 136 -8.28 -5.26 10.43
N LEU A 137 -7.85 -4.09 9.92
CA LEU A 137 -7.24 -3.98 8.59
C LEU A 137 -6.02 -4.89 8.47
N LYS A 138 -5.16 -4.86 9.49
CA LYS A 138 -3.94 -5.67 9.49
C LYS A 138 -4.27 -7.16 9.45
N HIS A 139 -5.24 -7.58 10.25
CA HIS A 139 -5.66 -8.98 10.26
C HIS A 139 -6.15 -9.43 8.88
N ILE A 140 -6.98 -8.61 8.23
CA ILE A 140 -7.57 -8.95 6.93
C ILE A 140 -6.47 -9.04 5.85
N ILE A 141 -5.60 -8.04 5.77
CA ILE A 141 -4.60 -8.01 4.70
C ILE A 141 -3.52 -9.09 4.88
N THR A 142 -3.26 -9.51 6.11
CA THR A 142 -2.30 -10.60 6.37
C THR A 142 -2.95 -11.98 6.27
N HIS A 143 -4.28 -12.05 6.22
CA HIS A 143 -5.04 -13.31 6.09
C HIS A 143 -6.15 -13.15 5.04
N PRO A 144 -5.80 -12.78 3.79
CA PRO A 144 -6.83 -12.43 2.80
C PRO A 144 -7.75 -13.60 2.45
N GLN A 145 -7.26 -14.83 2.52
CA GLN A 145 -8.08 -15.99 2.22
C GLN A 145 -9.25 -16.16 3.17
N GLN A 146 -9.18 -15.61 4.38
CA GLN A 146 -10.29 -15.67 5.35
C GLN A 146 -11.44 -14.75 4.99
N ALA A 147 -11.17 -13.71 4.19
CA ALA A 147 -12.20 -12.75 3.75
C ALA A 147 -12.88 -13.18 2.46
N ARG A 148 -12.31 -14.13 1.74
CA ARG A 148 -12.89 -14.60 0.46
C ARG A 148 -14.08 -15.51 0.71
N SER A 149 -15.14 -15.34 -0.12
CA SER A 149 -16.30 -16.22 -0.08
C SER A 149 -15.99 -17.54 -0.80
N GLY A 150 -16.20 -18.59 -0.13
CA GLY A 150 -16.18 -19.91 -0.70
C GLY A 150 -14.83 -20.51 -0.90
#